data_08044e1cba66759fd66c41d6c7ce196e
#
_entry.id   08044e1cba66759fd66c41d6c7ce196e
#
_cell.length_a   1.000
_cell.length_b   1.000
_cell.length_c   1.000
_cell.angle_alpha   90.00
_cell.angle_beta   90.00
_cell.angle_gamma   90.00
#
_symmetry.space_group_name_H-M   'P 1'
#
loop_
_entity.id
_entity.type
_entity.pdbx_description
1 polymer ?
#
loop_
_entity_poly.entity_id
_entity_poly.type
_entity_poly.pdbx_seq_one_letter_code
_entity_poly.pdbx_strand_id
1 'polypeptide(L)'
;RQVLLALVSSFAFAGGHKGLDWDTALSGDHRSESNRGRDQYRHPRETLEFFGLSAEMTVLEVSPGGGWYTEVLAPLLKDHGQLVAGHGAPNGSAYGRRSLGGYLQKLGRAHDVYSAIDVRVMQPPAMPLGVEAGSVDMALVFRNVHSWLRAGTAEASLADIHRALKSGGTLGIVQHRGTDGMTVEQMKRTAYVPESKVIEMAEAAGFELDGKSEINANAKDTKDYPGGVWTLPPSFGAGDDNRAKYAAIGESDRM
;
A
#
# COMPACT_ATOMS: atom_id res chain seq x y z
N ARG A 1 9.90 37.66 -5.08
CA ARG A 1 9.67 37.34 -3.65
C ARG A 1 8.24 37.72 -3.32
N GLN A 2 7.31 36.79 -3.37
CA GLN A 2 6.00 36.92 -2.75
C GLN A 2 5.80 35.70 -1.85
N VAL A 3 5.71 35.99 -0.56
CA VAL A 3 5.33 35.03 0.49
C VAL A 3 3.81 34.91 0.41
N LEU A 4 3.30 33.76 0.01
CA LEU A 4 1.87 33.46 0.04
C LEU A 4 1.56 32.82 1.40
N LEU A 5 0.91 33.60 2.28
CA LEU A 5 0.37 33.15 3.54
C LEU A 5 -0.93 32.39 3.22
N ALA A 6 -0.91 31.06 3.35
CA ALA A 6 -2.12 30.26 3.19
C ALA A 6 -3.02 30.43 4.42
N LEU A 7 -4.05 31.24 4.29
CA LEU A 7 -5.20 31.24 5.21
C LEU A 7 -5.96 29.92 5.00
N VAL A 8 -5.97 29.07 6.01
CA VAL A 8 -6.87 27.92 6.09
C VAL A 8 -8.28 28.46 6.26
N SER A 9 -8.99 28.65 5.16
CA SER A 9 -10.44 28.90 5.19
C SER A 9 -11.14 27.55 5.38
N SER A 10 -11.61 27.31 6.61
CA SER A 10 -12.55 26.23 6.90
C SER A 10 -13.85 26.50 6.16
N PHE A 11 -14.00 26.02 4.94
CA PHE A 11 -15.30 25.89 4.30
C PHE A 11 -16.00 24.69 4.91
N ALA A 12 -16.90 24.95 5.87
CA ALA A 12 -17.89 23.96 6.28
C ALA A 12 -18.83 23.70 5.10
N PHE A 13 -18.54 22.70 4.30
CA PHE A 13 -19.52 22.12 3.40
C PHE A 13 -20.52 21.34 4.25
N ALA A 14 -21.72 21.90 4.45
CA ALA A 14 -22.87 21.22 5.02
C ALA A 14 -23.50 20.27 3.99
N GLY A 15 -22.74 19.28 3.54
CA GLY A 15 -23.20 18.04 2.93
C GLY A 15 -22.66 16.97 3.86
N GLY A 16 -23.56 16.18 4.49
CA GLY A 16 -23.15 15.19 5.48
C GLY A 16 -22.24 14.16 4.85
N HIS A 17 -20.92 14.35 4.96
CA HIS A 17 -19.95 13.32 4.69
C HIS A 17 -20.26 12.16 5.65
N LYS A 18 -20.74 11.05 5.14
CA LYS A 18 -20.89 9.84 5.94
C LYS A 18 -19.48 9.43 6.34
N GLY A 19 -19.22 9.41 7.65
CA GLY A 19 -17.92 9.04 8.18
C GLY A 19 -17.56 7.62 7.77
N LEU A 20 -16.26 7.33 7.65
CA LEU A 20 -15.74 5.98 7.43
C LEU A 20 -16.12 5.09 8.62
N ASP A 21 -16.73 3.93 8.35
CA ASP A 21 -17.07 2.94 9.39
C ASP A 21 -15.83 2.09 9.73
N TRP A 22 -14.97 2.66 10.55
CA TRP A 22 -13.75 2.01 11.01
C TRP A 22 -14.01 0.76 11.86
N ASP A 23 -15.10 0.72 12.62
CA ASP A 23 -15.42 -0.41 13.48
C ASP A 23 -15.71 -1.65 12.63
N THR A 24 -16.56 -1.54 11.62
CA THR A 24 -16.81 -2.63 10.66
C THR A 24 -15.53 -2.98 9.89
N ALA A 25 -14.75 -2.01 9.46
CA ALA A 25 -13.56 -2.26 8.66
C ALA A 25 -12.45 -2.99 9.43
N LEU A 26 -12.28 -2.70 10.71
CA LEU A 26 -11.18 -3.24 11.52
C LEU A 26 -11.57 -4.47 12.33
N SER A 27 -12.82 -4.57 12.77
CA SER A 27 -13.28 -5.63 13.69
C SER A 27 -14.18 -6.67 13.03
N GLY A 28 -14.61 -6.47 11.77
CA GLY A 28 -15.55 -7.36 11.06
C GLY A 28 -15.01 -8.79 10.87
N ASP A 29 -15.93 -9.76 10.83
CA ASP A 29 -15.63 -11.19 10.72
C ASP A 29 -14.98 -11.60 9.39
N HIS A 30 -15.02 -10.73 8.39
CA HIS A 30 -14.31 -10.92 7.12
C HIS A 30 -12.78 -10.85 7.27
N ARG A 31 -12.27 -10.32 8.39
CA ARG A 31 -10.84 -10.26 8.73
C ARG A 31 -10.43 -11.44 9.61
N SER A 32 -9.38 -12.15 9.22
CA SER A 32 -8.83 -13.20 10.05
C SER A 32 -8.17 -12.63 11.32
N GLU A 33 -8.16 -13.41 12.40
CA GLU A 33 -7.45 -13.06 13.64
C GLU A 33 -5.96 -12.77 13.38
N SER A 34 -5.33 -13.57 12.52
CA SER A 34 -3.93 -13.36 12.13
C SER A 34 -3.69 -12.04 11.41
N ASN A 35 -4.67 -11.53 10.64
CA ASN A 35 -4.56 -10.23 9.98
C ASN A 35 -4.83 -9.09 10.97
N ARG A 36 -5.83 -9.22 11.85
CA ARG A 36 -6.10 -8.25 12.93
C ARG A 36 -4.91 -8.13 13.88
N GLY A 37 -4.26 -9.23 14.24
CA GLY A 37 -3.05 -9.23 15.10
C GLY A 37 -1.89 -8.40 14.54
N ARG A 38 -1.92 -8.05 13.25
CA ARG A 38 -0.90 -7.21 12.60
C ARG A 38 -1.22 -5.72 12.60
N ASP A 39 -2.42 -5.31 13.01
CA ASP A 39 -2.83 -3.90 13.03
C ASP A 39 -1.90 -3.08 13.93
N GLN A 40 -1.43 -3.65 15.03
CA GLN A 40 -0.46 -3.03 15.93
C GLN A 40 0.89 -2.65 15.28
N TYR A 41 1.22 -3.20 14.11
CA TYR A 41 2.43 -2.91 13.36
C TYR A 41 2.15 -2.11 12.08
N ARG A 42 0.89 -1.99 11.69
CA ARG A 42 0.49 -1.43 10.40
C ARG A 42 -0.40 -0.22 10.51
N HIS A 43 -0.95 0.02 11.71
CA HIS A 43 -1.76 1.19 12.06
C HIS A 43 -2.69 1.59 10.90
N PRO A 44 -3.60 0.67 10.44
CA PRO A 44 -4.31 0.88 9.18
C PRO A 44 -5.18 2.14 9.17
N ARG A 45 -5.84 2.45 10.29
CA ARG A 45 -6.66 3.63 10.41
C ARG A 45 -5.82 4.89 10.29
N GLU A 46 -4.80 5.02 11.12
CA GLU A 46 -3.93 6.19 11.17
C GLU A 46 -3.20 6.40 9.84
N THR A 47 -2.80 5.30 9.19
CA THR A 47 -2.14 5.33 7.88
C THR A 47 -3.08 5.85 6.79
N LEU A 48 -4.32 5.36 6.74
CA LEU A 48 -5.29 5.76 5.72
C LEU A 48 -5.85 7.17 5.99
N GLU A 49 -6.02 7.55 7.26
CA GLU A 49 -6.35 8.93 7.64
C GLU A 49 -5.24 9.92 7.27
N PHE A 50 -3.96 9.54 7.47
CA PHE A 50 -2.82 10.35 7.03
C PHE A 50 -2.81 10.58 5.51
N PHE A 51 -3.18 9.57 4.71
CA PHE A 51 -3.32 9.73 3.27
C PHE A 51 -4.57 10.52 2.85
N GLY A 52 -5.48 10.82 3.78
CA GLY A 52 -6.70 11.59 3.51
C GLY A 52 -7.82 10.75 2.89
N LEU A 53 -7.92 9.45 3.22
CA LEU A 53 -8.99 8.59 2.71
C LEU A 53 -10.38 9.13 3.05
N SER A 54 -11.27 9.16 2.07
CA SER A 54 -12.69 9.47 2.25
C SER A 54 -13.58 8.39 1.60
N ALA A 55 -14.80 8.25 2.10
CA ALA A 55 -15.70 7.17 1.71
C ALA A 55 -16.15 7.23 0.24
N GLU A 56 -16.13 8.40 -0.37
CA GLU A 56 -16.60 8.65 -1.74
C GLU A 56 -15.51 8.48 -2.81
N MET A 57 -14.27 8.21 -2.39
CA MET A 57 -13.13 8.14 -3.29
C MET A 57 -13.16 6.89 -4.18
N THR A 58 -12.64 7.03 -5.40
CA THR A 58 -12.14 5.91 -6.20
C THR A 58 -10.69 5.66 -5.79
N VAL A 59 -10.44 4.53 -5.13
CA VAL A 59 -9.14 4.14 -4.59
C VAL A 59 -8.55 2.98 -5.38
N LEU A 60 -7.32 3.13 -5.85
CA LEU A 60 -6.51 2.06 -6.44
C LEU A 60 -5.62 1.42 -5.37
N GLU A 61 -5.86 0.16 -5.03
CA GLU A 61 -4.90 -0.66 -4.28
C GLU A 61 -3.97 -1.36 -5.26
N VAL A 62 -2.70 -0.98 -5.25
CA VAL A 62 -1.69 -1.50 -6.17
C VAL A 62 -1.10 -2.81 -5.64
N SER A 63 -1.21 -3.86 -6.42
CA SER A 63 -0.69 -5.20 -6.09
C SER A 63 -1.08 -5.67 -4.69
N PRO A 64 -2.37 -5.84 -4.40
CA PRO A 64 -2.90 -6.13 -3.06
C PRO A 64 -2.34 -7.42 -2.42
N GLY A 65 -1.68 -8.29 -3.21
CA GLY A 65 -1.17 -9.57 -2.75
C GLY A 65 -2.29 -10.45 -2.22
N GLY A 66 -2.23 -10.83 -0.95
CA GLY A 66 -3.30 -11.58 -0.29
C GLY A 66 -4.45 -10.72 0.23
N GLY A 67 -4.48 -9.43 -0.07
CA GLY A 67 -5.60 -8.53 0.26
C GLY A 67 -5.68 -8.14 1.74
N TRP A 68 -4.56 -7.84 2.39
CA TRP A 68 -4.60 -7.39 3.78
C TRP A 68 -5.24 -6.00 3.93
N TYR A 69 -4.84 -5.03 3.09
CA TYR A 69 -5.49 -3.72 3.06
C TYR A 69 -6.84 -3.75 2.35
N THR A 70 -7.06 -4.66 1.40
CA THR A 70 -8.38 -4.90 0.81
C THR A 70 -9.45 -5.19 1.86
N GLU A 71 -9.10 -5.95 2.93
CA GLU A 71 -10.02 -6.23 4.05
C GLU A 71 -10.46 -4.96 4.78
N VAL A 72 -9.62 -3.92 4.79
CA VAL A 72 -9.92 -2.63 5.43
C VAL A 72 -10.62 -1.69 4.45
N LEU A 73 -10.09 -1.58 3.24
CA LEU A 73 -10.58 -0.63 2.23
C LEU A 73 -11.97 -0.98 1.67
N ALA A 74 -12.22 -2.29 1.46
CA ALA A 74 -13.48 -2.70 0.84
C ALA A 74 -14.72 -2.27 1.62
N PRO A 75 -14.86 -2.53 2.93
CA PRO A 75 -16.03 -2.09 3.68
C PRO A 75 -16.12 -0.56 3.81
N LEU A 76 -14.99 0.15 3.80
CA LEU A 76 -14.98 1.62 3.90
C LEU A 76 -15.50 2.30 2.62
N LEU A 77 -15.34 1.65 1.46
CA LEU A 77 -15.62 2.27 0.15
C LEU A 77 -16.89 1.73 -0.51
N LYS A 78 -17.39 0.53 -0.13
CA LYS A 78 -18.40 -0.21 -0.89
C LYS A 78 -19.71 0.54 -1.13
N ASP A 79 -20.10 1.43 -0.23
CA ASP A 79 -21.43 2.06 -0.26
C ASP A 79 -21.42 3.42 -1.00
N HIS A 80 -20.27 4.07 -1.10
CA HIS A 80 -20.16 5.44 -1.60
C HIS A 80 -19.01 5.68 -2.56
N GLY A 81 -17.95 4.88 -2.47
CA GLY A 81 -16.75 4.98 -3.29
C GLY A 81 -16.56 3.76 -4.18
N GLN A 82 -15.35 3.59 -4.67
CA GLN A 82 -14.96 2.46 -5.50
C GLN A 82 -13.56 1.98 -5.11
N LEU A 83 -13.41 0.69 -4.84
CA LEU A 83 -12.10 0.06 -4.73
C LEU A 83 -11.73 -0.62 -6.06
N VAL A 84 -10.63 -0.18 -6.65
CA VAL A 84 -9.99 -0.82 -7.81
C VAL A 84 -8.77 -1.59 -7.31
N ALA A 85 -8.71 -2.88 -7.53
CA ALA A 85 -7.59 -3.73 -7.16
C ALA A 85 -6.72 -4.03 -8.39
N GLY A 86 -5.58 -3.35 -8.49
CA GLY A 86 -4.61 -3.54 -9.58
C GLY A 86 -3.73 -4.76 -9.31
N HIS A 87 -4.12 -5.94 -9.77
CA HIS A 87 -3.40 -7.20 -9.52
C HIS A 87 -2.58 -7.66 -10.75
N GLY A 88 -1.58 -8.54 -10.52
CA GLY A 88 -0.81 -9.13 -11.61
C GLY A 88 -1.64 -10.00 -12.55
N ALA A 89 -1.18 -10.17 -13.79
CA ALA A 89 -1.90 -10.91 -14.82
C ALA A 89 -2.05 -12.41 -14.50
N PRO A 90 -3.18 -13.04 -14.89
CA PRO A 90 -3.44 -14.46 -14.65
C PRO A 90 -2.48 -15.40 -15.40
N ASN A 91 -1.86 -14.93 -16.46
CA ASN A 91 -0.84 -15.64 -17.25
C ASN A 91 0.61 -15.31 -16.82
N GLY A 92 0.78 -14.61 -15.71
CA GLY A 92 2.09 -14.25 -15.15
C GLY A 92 2.87 -15.42 -14.56
N SER A 93 3.84 -15.13 -13.71
CA SER A 93 4.66 -16.14 -13.02
C SER A 93 3.83 -17.09 -12.16
N ALA A 94 4.39 -18.25 -11.81
CA ALA A 94 3.72 -19.19 -10.90
C ALA A 94 3.36 -18.56 -9.55
N TYR A 95 4.23 -17.68 -9.03
CA TYR A 95 3.95 -16.89 -7.83
C TYR A 95 2.77 -15.93 -8.04
N GLY A 96 2.80 -15.15 -9.13
CA GLY A 96 1.72 -14.18 -9.45
C GLY A 96 0.36 -14.86 -9.60
N ARG A 97 0.32 -16.03 -10.27
CA ARG A 97 -0.93 -16.81 -10.40
C ARG A 97 -1.44 -17.33 -9.06
N ARG A 98 -0.57 -17.80 -8.17
CA ARG A 98 -0.98 -18.23 -6.81
C ARG A 98 -1.50 -17.05 -6.00
N SER A 99 -0.82 -15.90 -6.08
CA SER A 99 -1.24 -14.66 -5.39
C SER A 99 -2.62 -14.20 -5.85
N LEU A 100 -2.84 -14.08 -7.16
CA LEU A 100 -4.12 -13.72 -7.73
C LEU A 100 -5.21 -14.74 -7.38
N GLY A 101 -4.92 -16.05 -7.50
CA GLY A 101 -5.88 -17.10 -7.15
C GLY A 101 -6.30 -17.04 -5.69
N GLY A 102 -5.36 -16.85 -4.76
CA GLY A 102 -5.66 -16.67 -3.33
C GLY A 102 -6.46 -15.40 -3.05
N TYR A 103 -6.16 -14.32 -3.77
CA TYR A 103 -6.92 -13.07 -3.68
C TYR A 103 -8.37 -13.25 -4.13
N LEU A 104 -8.59 -13.80 -5.34
CA LEU A 104 -9.95 -14.06 -5.85
C LEU A 104 -10.74 -15.03 -4.96
N GLN A 105 -10.06 -16.04 -4.39
CA GLN A 105 -10.68 -16.95 -3.44
C GLN A 105 -11.12 -16.24 -2.15
N LYS A 106 -10.33 -15.26 -1.66
CA LYS A 106 -10.72 -14.40 -0.53
C LYS A 106 -11.99 -13.61 -0.87
N LEU A 107 -12.01 -12.95 -2.02
CA LEU A 107 -13.18 -12.16 -2.43
C LEU A 107 -14.46 -13.01 -2.48
N GLY A 108 -14.37 -14.26 -2.94
CA GLY A 108 -15.49 -15.18 -3.01
C GLY A 108 -16.03 -15.65 -1.64
N ARG A 109 -15.25 -15.54 -0.56
CA ARG A 109 -15.66 -15.99 0.78
C ARG A 109 -16.59 -15.02 1.51
N ALA A 110 -16.52 -13.74 1.21
CA ALA A 110 -17.33 -12.71 1.86
C ALA A 110 -17.88 -11.76 0.79
N HIS A 111 -18.79 -12.28 -0.03
CA HIS A 111 -19.38 -11.56 -1.16
C HIS A 111 -19.97 -10.21 -0.73
N ASP A 112 -20.69 -10.18 0.39
CA ASP A 112 -21.33 -8.96 0.90
C ASP A 112 -20.33 -7.83 1.20
N VAL A 113 -19.06 -8.18 1.48
CA VAL A 113 -17.99 -7.21 1.73
C VAL A 113 -17.26 -6.82 0.46
N TYR A 114 -17.04 -7.78 -0.46
CA TYR A 114 -16.08 -7.63 -1.55
C TYR A 114 -16.71 -7.50 -2.94
N SER A 115 -18.05 -7.62 -3.08
CA SER A 115 -18.73 -7.64 -4.38
C SER A 115 -18.55 -6.36 -5.22
N ALA A 116 -18.29 -5.22 -4.57
CA ALA A 116 -18.10 -3.94 -5.24
C ALA A 116 -16.65 -3.70 -5.72
N ILE A 117 -15.71 -4.63 -5.48
CA ILE A 117 -14.30 -4.45 -5.88
C ILE A 117 -14.17 -4.67 -7.39
N ASP A 118 -13.57 -3.71 -8.08
CA ASP A 118 -13.19 -3.83 -9.50
C ASP A 118 -11.75 -4.40 -9.58
N VAL A 119 -11.62 -5.66 -9.94
CA VAL A 119 -10.30 -6.31 -10.07
C VAL A 119 -9.78 -6.12 -11.48
N ARG A 120 -8.67 -5.41 -11.61
CA ARG A 120 -8.00 -5.11 -12.89
C ARG A 120 -6.62 -5.71 -12.96
N VAL A 121 -6.17 -6.02 -14.18
CA VAL A 121 -4.77 -6.36 -14.41
C VAL A 121 -3.96 -5.06 -14.38
N MET A 122 -2.86 -5.09 -13.60
CA MET A 122 -1.86 -4.03 -13.57
C MET A 122 -0.47 -4.68 -13.55
N GLN A 123 0.20 -4.66 -14.69
CA GLN A 123 1.54 -5.23 -14.88
C GLN A 123 2.32 -4.39 -15.90
N PRO A 124 2.56 -3.10 -15.62
CA PRO A 124 3.31 -2.23 -16.53
C PRO A 124 4.76 -2.68 -16.71
N PRO A 125 5.38 -2.40 -17.87
CA PRO A 125 4.81 -1.71 -19.01
C PRO A 125 3.95 -2.60 -19.92
N ALA A 126 3.98 -3.94 -19.77
CA ALA A 126 3.33 -4.87 -20.69
C ALA A 126 1.80 -4.81 -20.65
N MET A 127 1.23 -4.60 -19.47
CA MET A 127 -0.22 -4.50 -19.24
C MET A 127 -0.48 -3.37 -18.24
N PRO A 128 -0.57 -2.12 -18.70
CA PRO A 128 -0.93 -0.99 -17.85
C PRO A 128 -2.36 -1.14 -17.31
N LEU A 129 -2.65 -0.47 -16.21
CA LEU A 129 -3.96 -0.48 -15.58
C LEU A 129 -5.03 0.05 -16.54
N GLY A 130 -6.01 -0.79 -16.83
CA GLY A 130 -7.09 -0.50 -17.79
C GLY A 130 -8.20 0.37 -17.20
N VAL A 131 -7.85 1.52 -16.59
CA VAL A 131 -8.79 2.54 -16.15
C VAL A 131 -8.61 3.81 -16.99
N GLU A 132 -9.64 4.64 -17.00
CA GLU A 132 -9.57 5.96 -17.65
C GLU A 132 -8.51 6.84 -16.96
N ALA A 133 -7.79 7.64 -17.74
CA ALA A 133 -6.83 8.58 -17.20
C ALA A 133 -7.53 9.62 -16.31
N GLY A 134 -6.97 9.93 -15.15
CA GLY A 134 -7.56 10.90 -14.25
C GLY A 134 -8.87 10.45 -13.60
N SER A 135 -9.10 9.13 -13.45
CA SER A 135 -10.34 8.59 -12.86
C SER A 135 -10.18 8.19 -11.38
N VAL A 136 -8.95 8.09 -10.86
CA VAL A 136 -8.64 7.63 -9.50
C VAL A 136 -8.34 8.82 -8.59
N ASP A 137 -8.95 8.85 -7.40
CA ASP A 137 -8.69 9.89 -6.39
C ASP A 137 -7.43 9.61 -5.57
N MET A 138 -7.21 8.33 -5.23
CA MET A 138 -6.09 7.90 -4.40
C MET A 138 -5.53 6.57 -4.91
N ALA A 139 -4.20 6.48 -5.00
CA ALA A 139 -3.50 5.22 -5.26
C ALA A 139 -2.66 4.82 -4.04
N LEU A 140 -2.77 3.58 -3.60
CA LEU A 140 -2.11 3.05 -2.41
C LEU A 140 -1.13 1.94 -2.77
N VAL A 141 0.11 2.12 -2.36
CA VAL A 141 1.25 1.23 -2.64
C VAL A 141 1.83 0.72 -1.33
N PHE A 142 1.48 -0.51 -0.98
CA PHE A 142 1.91 -1.11 0.28
C PHE A 142 3.04 -2.12 0.06
N ARG A 143 4.29 -1.69 0.24
CA ARG A 143 5.50 -2.53 0.21
C ARG A 143 5.76 -3.19 -1.16
N ASN A 144 5.47 -2.48 -2.25
CA ASN A 144 5.69 -2.98 -3.61
C ASN A 144 6.94 -2.39 -4.28
N VAL A 145 7.48 -1.27 -3.79
CA VAL A 145 8.60 -0.55 -4.43
C VAL A 145 9.83 -1.44 -4.61
N HIS A 146 10.20 -2.24 -3.59
CA HIS A 146 11.32 -3.17 -3.71
C HIS A 146 11.09 -4.26 -4.78
N SER A 147 9.84 -4.66 -5.00
CA SER A 147 9.49 -5.62 -6.04
C SER A 147 9.59 -5.02 -7.43
N TRP A 148 9.20 -3.76 -7.58
CA TRP A 148 9.38 -3.00 -8.82
C TRP A 148 10.85 -2.78 -9.16
N LEU A 149 11.69 -2.47 -8.16
CA LEU A 149 13.14 -2.36 -8.34
C LEU A 149 13.73 -3.70 -8.82
N ARG A 150 13.30 -4.82 -8.21
CA ARG A 150 13.74 -6.16 -8.61
C ARG A 150 13.36 -6.51 -10.04
N ALA A 151 12.15 -6.13 -10.45
CA ALA A 151 11.61 -6.40 -11.78
C ALA A 151 12.07 -5.37 -12.83
N GLY A 152 12.66 -4.24 -12.43
CA GLY A 152 13.00 -3.15 -13.34
C GLY A 152 11.77 -2.39 -13.88
N THR A 153 10.67 -2.35 -13.12
CA THR A 153 9.39 -1.77 -13.56
C THR A 153 8.96 -0.55 -12.75
N ALA A 154 9.82 -0.01 -11.88
CA ALA A 154 9.45 1.08 -10.97
C ALA A 154 8.96 2.33 -11.72
N GLU A 155 9.70 2.77 -12.72
CA GLU A 155 9.34 3.92 -13.56
C GLU A 155 7.99 3.71 -14.26
N ALA A 156 7.81 2.58 -14.94
CA ALA A 156 6.58 2.26 -15.65
C ALA A 156 5.38 2.13 -14.68
N SER A 157 5.59 1.58 -13.48
CA SER A 157 4.54 1.45 -12.48
C SER A 157 4.10 2.82 -11.94
N LEU A 158 5.04 3.69 -11.62
CA LEU A 158 4.74 5.04 -11.15
C LEU A 158 4.10 5.90 -12.23
N ALA A 159 4.56 5.80 -13.48
CA ALA A 159 3.96 6.50 -14.63
C ALA A 159 2.50 6.06 -14.87
N ASP A 160 2.20 4.76 -14.76
CA ASP A 160 0.85 4.25 -14.93
C ASP A 160 -0.08 4.71 -13.79
N ILE A 161 0.42 4.74 -12.55
CA ILE A 161 -0.31 5.29 -11.41
C ILE A 161 -0.57 6.79 -11.61
N HIS A 162 0.45 7.55 -12.02
CA HIS A 162 0.31 8.99 -12.29
C HIS A 162 -0.73 9.27 -13.36
N ARG A 163 -0.77 8.48 -14.43
CA ARG A 163 -1.79 8.57 -15.49
C ARG A 163 -3.20 8.32 -14.94
N ALA A 164 -3.35 7.33 -14.05
CA ALA A 164 -4.66 6.94 -13.51
C ALA A 164 -5.21 7.96 -12.51
N LEU A 165 -4.34 8.65 -11.76
CA LEU A 165 -4.73 9.63 -10.76
C LEU A 165 -5.29 10.91 -11.38
N LYS A 166 -6.31 11.47 -10.74
CA LYS A 166 -6.79 12.83 -11.00
C LYS A 166 -5.70 13.86 -10.71
N SER A 167 -5.79 15.03 -11.34
CA SER A 167 -4.98 16.17 -10.92
C SER A 167 -5.26 16.49 -9.44
N GLY A 168 -4.22 16.59 -8.62
CA GLY A 168 -4.35 16.74 -7.17
C GLY A 168 -4.72 15.45 -6.42
N GLY A 169 -4.77 14.30 -7.10
CA GLY A 169 -4.96 12.99 -6.46
C GLY A 169 -3.75 12.55 -5.64
N THR A 170 -3.98 11.70 -4.66
CA THR A 170 -2.97 11.27 -3.68
C THR A 170 -2.32 9.93 -4.08
N LEU A 171 -0.98 9.87 -4.06
CA LEU A 171 -0.22 8.63 -4.04
C LEU A 171 0.28 8.35 -2.63
N GLY A 172 -0.31 7.38 -1.94
CA GLY A 172 0.13 6.91 -0.62
C GLY A 172 1.11 5.72 -0.75
N ILE A 173 2.32 5.87 -0.25
CA ILE A 173 3.33 4.80 -0.25
C ILE A 173 3.72 4.43 1.17
N VAL A 174 3.58 3.14 1.51
CA VAL A 174 4.22 2.53 2.68
C VAL A 174 5.27 1.55 2.20
N GLN A 175 6.53 1.76 2.58
CA GLN A 175 7.65 0.89 2.18
C GLN A 175 8.56 0.55 3.37
N HIS A 176 9.19 -0.62 3.34
CA HIS A 176 10.24 -1.00 4.29
C HIS A 176 11.40 -0.01 4.20
N ARG A 177 11.61 0.75 5.28
CA ARG A 177 12.58 1.85 5.30
C ARG A 177 14.00 1.32 5.36
N GLY A 178 14.78 1.59 4.32
CA GLY A 178 16.21 1.36 4.25
C GLY A 178 17.00 2.51 4.86
N THR A 179 18.33 2.35 4.88
CA THR A 179 19.28 3.42 5.22
C THR A 179 19.82 4.08 3.95
N ASP A 180 20.12 5.37 4.02
CA ASP A 180 20.74 6.07 2.91
C ASP A 180 22.09 5.43 2.54
N GLY A 181 22.44 5.51 1.27
CA GLY A 181 23.65 4.89 0.74
C GLY A 181 23.51 3.40 0.36
N MET A 182 22.35 2.77 0.57
CA MET A 182 22.13 1.41 0.07
C MET A 182 22.20 1.37 -1.47
N THR A 183 22.91 0.36 -1.98
CA THR A 183 22.93 0.09 -3.42
C THR A 183 21.59 -0.54 -3.87
N VAL A 184 21.27 -0.40 -5.16
CA VAL A 184 20.06 -1.03 -5.73
C VAL A 184 20.05 -2.55 -5.51
N GLU A 185 21.21 -3.21 -5.59
CA GLU A 185 21.30 -4.65 -5.34
C GLU A 185 21.02 -5.00 -3.87
N GLN A 186 21.41 -4.18 -2.91
CA GLN A 186 21.03 -4.34 -1.51
C GLN A 186 19.53 -4.18 -1.33
N MET A 187 18.91 -3.15 -1.94
CA MET A 187 17.46 -2.92 -1.90
C MET A 187 16.69 -4.13 -2.47
N LYS A 188 17.10 -4.65 -3.62
CA LYS A 188 16.50 -5.84 -4.26
C LYS A 188 16.59 -7.09 -3.37
N ARG A 189 17.72 -7.27 -2.70
CA ARG A 189 17.99 -8.44 -1.87
C ARG A 189 17.25 -8.39 -0.55
N THR A 190 17.23 -7.23 0.12
CA THR A 190 16.72 -7.09 1.49
C THR A 190 15.30 -6.56 1.59
N ALA A 191 14.76 -6.00 0.50
CA ALA A 191 13.51 -5.25 0.39
C ALA A 191 13.45 -3.94 1.18
N TYR A 192 14.50 -3.56 1.88
CA TYR A 192 14.63 -2.23 2.44
C TYR A 192 14.97 -1.23 1.33
N VAL A 193 14.25 -0.11 1.29
CA VAL A 193 14.48 0.98 0.32
C VAL A 193 14.62 2.29 1.09
N PRO A 194 15.69 3.07 0.88
CA PRO A 194 15.82 4.39 1.50
C PRO A 194 14.64 5.30 1.16
N GLU A 195 14.23 6.11 2.12
CA GLU A 195 13.16 7.10 1.94
C GLU A 195 13.50 8.07 0.80
N SER A 196 14.75 8.56 0.78
CA SER A 196 15.28 9.42 -0.29
C SER A 196 15.09 8.79 -1.68
N LYS A 197 15.28 7.48 -1.81
CA LYS A 197 15.11 6.78 -3.10
C LYS A 197 13.66 6.66 -3.53
N VAL A 198 12.74 6.46 -2.59
CA VAL A 198 11.30 6.44 -2.91
C VAL A 198 10.83 7.81 -3.37
N ILE A 199 11.25 8.88 -2.68
CA ILE A 199 10.94 10.26 -3.05
C ILE A 199 11.49 10.57 -4.45
N GLU A 200 12.78 10.31 -4.69
CA GLU A 200 13.43 10.51 -6.00
C GLU A 200 12.64 9.87 -7.15
N MET A 201 12.21 8.60 -6.96
CA MET A 201 11.47 7.87 -8.01
C MET A 201 10.08 8.45 -8.22
N ALA A 202 9.39 8.87 -7.16
CA ALA A 202 8.06 9.46 -7.26
C ALA A 202 8.13 10.85 -7.93
N GLU A 203 9.08 11.68 -7.54
CA GLU A 203 9.31 13.01 -8.17
C GLU A 203 9.66 12.88 -9.66
N ALA A 204 10.52 11.91 -10.02
CA ALA A 204 10.85 11.64 -11.41
C ALA A 204 9.63 11.21 -12.25
N ALA A 205 8.61 10.65 -11.63
CA ALA A 205 7.33 10.30 -12.27
C ALA A 205 6.29 11.44 -12.28
N GLY A 206 6.63 12.62 -11.75
CA GLY A 206 5.79 13.82 -11.77
C GLY A 206 4.98 14.05 -10.49
N PHE A 207 5.25 13.33 -9.41
CA PHE A 207 4.65 13.59 -8.11
C PHE A 207 5.40 14.66 -7.32
N GLU A 208 4.70 15.33 -6.43
CA GLU A 208 5.29 16.26 -5.45
C GLU A 208 5.13 15.67 -4.05
N LEU A 209 6.19 15.78 -3.22
CA LEU A 209 6.13 15.31 -1.84
C LEU A 209 5.26 16.24 -1.00
N ASP A 210 4.12 15.73 -0.52
CA ASP A 210 3.19 16.48 0.34
C ASP A 210 3.48 16.25 1.84
N GLY A 211 3.80 15.01 2.24
CA GLY A 211 4.07 14.71 3.64
C GLY A 211 4.77 13.38 3.87
N LYS A 212 5.29 13.21 5.10
CA LYS A 212 5.93 11.99 5.60
C LYS A 212 5.40 11.66 6.98
N SER A 213 5.41 10.38 7.34
CA SER A 213 4.89 9.94 8.63
C SER A 213 5.73 8.85 9.26
N GLU A 214 5.82 8.88 10.59
CA GLU A 214 6.44 7.87 11.43
C GLU A 214 5.43 6.88 12.04
N ILE A 215 4.17 6.89 11.59
CA ILE A 215 3.09 6.02 12.10
C ILE A 215 3.51 4.54 12.10
N ASN A 216 4.22 4.09 11.07
CA ASN A 216 4.65 2.72 10.89
C ASN A 216 6.15 2.49 11.22
N ALA A 217 6.78 3.43 11.92
CA ALA A 217 8.17 3.31 12.30
C ALA A 217 8.39 2.22 13.36
N ASN A 218 9.51 1.50 13.25
CA ASN A 218 9.92 0.53 14.26
C ASN A 218 11.42 0.67 14.59
N ALA A 219 11.73 1.39 15.66
CA ALA A 219 13.11 1.62 16.10
C ALA A 219 13.86 0.34 16.51
N LYS A 220 13.17 -0.80 16.72
CA LYS A 220 13.79 -2.09 17.02
C LYS A 220 14.35 -2.79 15.78
N ASP A 221 13.93 -2.36 14.60
CA ASP A 221 14.39 -2.93 13.33
C ASP A 221 15.78 -2.37 12.98
N THR A 222 16.83 -3.16 13.21
CA THR A 222 18.23 -2.81 12.95
C THR A 222 18.63 -2.96 11.48
N LYS A 223 17.80 -3.58 10.64
CA LYS A 223 17.95 -3.71 9.18
C LYS A 223 19.16 -4.54 8.69
N ASP A 224 19.91 -5.13 9.59
CA ASP A 224 21.17 -5.88 9.33
C ASP A 224 20.97 -7.41 9.23
N TYR A 225 19.75 -7.85 8.96
CA TYR A 225 19.41 -9.28 8.91
C TYR A 225 19.86 -9.92 7.59
N PRO A 226 20.37 -11.18 7.63
CA PRO A 226 20.83 -11.89 6.42
C PRO A 226 19.77 -11.99 5.31
N GLY A 227 18.51 -12.21 5.69
CA GLY A 227 17.36 -12.29 4.78
C GLY A 227 16.61 -10.97 4.59
N GLY A 228 17.15 -9.84 5.05
CA GLY A 228 16.43 -8.57 5.04
C GLY A 228 15.11 -8.63 5.79
N VAL A 229 14.08 -7.96 5.28
CA VAL A 229 12.75 -7.90 5.91
C VAL A 229 12.09 -9.25 6.13
N TRP A 230 12.43 -10.25 5.32
CA TRP A 230 11.85 -11.60 5.43
C TRP A 230 12.36 -12.39 6.62
N THR A 231 13.42 -11.94 7.29
CA THR A 231 13.87 -12.48 8.58
C THR A 231 12.88 -12.20 9.70
N LEU A 232 12.19 -11.06 9.61
CA LEU A 232 11.23 -10.58 10.60
C LEU A 232 9.83 -11.21 10.42
N PRO A 233 8.92 -11.04 11.42
CA PRO A 233 7.51 -11.39 11.25
C PRO A 233 6.87 -10.72 10.03
N PRO A 234 5.88 -11.36 9.42
CA PRO A 234 5.35 -12.70 9.72
C PRO A 234 6.13 -13.82 9.02
N SER A 235 7.15 -13.49 8.21
CA SER A 235 7.82 -14.45 7.33
C SER A 235 8.72 -15.42 8.09
N PHE A 236 9.49 -14.91 9.05
CA PHE A 236 10.48 -15.70 9.81
C PHE A 236 11.38 -16.58 8.90
N GLY A 237 11.82 -16.01 7.77
CA GLY A 237 12.53 -16.74 6.71
C GLY A 237 13.92 -17.27 7.10
N ALA A 238 14.43 -16.89 8.29
CA ALA A 238 15.69 -17.43 8.84
C ALA A 238 15.51 -18.78 9.60
N GLY A 239 14.28 -19.32 9.62
CA GLY A 239 13.95 -20.53 10.38
C GLY A 239 13.63 -20.27 11.85
N ASP A 240 13.53 -21.35 12.63
CA ASP A 240 13.03 -21.28 14.01
C ASP A 240 14.09 -20.94 15.05
N ASP A 241 15.38 -21.11 14.78
CA ASP A 241 16.48 -20.98 15.74
C ASP A 241 16.54 -19.62 16.46
N ASN A 242 16.06 -18.55 15.83
CA ASN A 242 16.03 -17.21 16.38
C ASN A 242 14.62 -16.59 16.38
N ARG A 243 13.58 -17.39 16.25
CA ARG A 243 12.20 -16.93 16.11
C ARG A 243 11.77 -16.00 17.24
N ALA A 244 12.09 -16.33 18.51
CA ALA A 244 11.74 -15.50 19.65
C ALA A 244 12.43 -14.12 19.59
N LYS A 245 13.70 -14.08 19.17
CA LYS A 245 14.45 -12.82 18.97
C LYS A 245 13.78 -11.94 17.93
N TYR A 246 13.43 -12.50 16.76
CA TYR A 246 12.81 -11.74 15.68
C TYR A 246 11.35 -11.36 16.00
N ALA A 247 10.61 -12.20 16.72
CA ALA A 247 9.28 -11.87 17.20
C ALA A 247 9.27 -10.65 18.15
N ALA A 248 10.29 -10.52 19.00
CA ALA A 248 10.42 -9.38 19.91
C ALA A 248 10.70 -8.05 19.19
N ILE A 249 11.22 -8.08 17.97
CA ILE A 249 11.41 -6.90 17.12
C ILE A 249 10.06 -6.47 16.52
N GLY A 250 9.25 -7.43 16.09
CA GLY A 250 8.01 -7.17 15.36
C GLY A 250 8.21 -7.07 13.84
N GLU A 251 7.25 -6.47 13.14
CA GLU A 251 7.40 -6.24 11.70
C GLU A 251 8.44 -5.13 11.42
N SER A 252 8.98 -5.10 10.20
CA SER A 252 10.01 -4.16 9.79
C SER A 252 9.61 -2.69 9.97
N ASP A 253 10.60 -1.84 10.14
CA ASP A 253 10.46 -0.37 10.09
C ASP A 253 9.92 0.08 8.73
N ARG A 254 8.97 1.04 8.72
CA ARG A 254 8.35 1.57 7.50
C ARG A 254 8.18 3.08 7.58
N MET A 255 8.36 3.70 6.44
CA MET A 255 7.95 5.07 6.18
C MET A 255 6.57 5.06 5.54
#